data_418f3d8d433016aaa0a984eeea88f6ee
#
_entry.id   418f3d8d433016aaa0a984eeea88f6ee
#
_cell.length_a   1.000
_cell.length_b   1.000
_cell.length_c   1.000
_cell.angle_alpha   90.00
_cell.angle_beta   90.00
_cell.angle_gamma   90.00
#
_symmetry.space_group_name_H-M   'P 1'
#
loop_
_entity.id
_entity.type
_entity.pdbx_description
1 polymer ?
#
loop_
_entity_poly.entity_id
_entity_poly.type
_entity_poly.pdbx_seq_one_letter_code
_entity_poly.pdbx_strand_id
1 'polypeptide(L)'
;MKSTHLIRAVVDAAALRHNLRQARQAAPHSRVMAVIKANAYGHGLVPAAKAFAEADGFAVARLEEGLALRAAGLGNRILLLEGVFTPEQLAIAARERFELMVHSFHQLDLLDALATTDEVTTWIKVDSGMNRLGFRLDELATAYRRLRGNPHVHADPTLVTHLASADDRRDPSTRRQLGAFEAATSGLPGARSIANSAGVLAWPTARADWVRPGLMLYGVSPFPSGTGADLGLRPAMTLRTEVIAVKDVKAGERVGYGGSWTAQRDTRMAVVAAGYGDGYPRSTASGAPVQVGGRRAPLIGRVSMDMVSVDVTELPAVAVGDPVVLWGSEVPVEEVAAHAGAIAWDLLCGVSQRVQLEVG
;
A
#
# COMPACT_ATOMS: atom_id res chain seq x y z
N MET A 1 -8.36 -12.38 -27.88
CA MET A 1 -9.71 -11.78 -27.80
C MET A 1 -9.57 -10.45 -27.06
N LYS A 2 -10.18 -9.34 -27.51
CA LYS A 2 -10.26 -8.10 -26.71
C LYS A 2 -11.07 -8.41 -25.45
N SER A 3 -10.57 -7.96 -24.28
CA SER A 3 -11.32 -8.06 -23.02
C SER A 3 -12.69 -7.40 -23.17
N THR A 4 -13.71 -8.00 -22.61
CA THR A 4 -15.07 -7.41 -22.55
C THR A 4 -15.19 -6.37 -21.42
N HIS A 5 -14.19 -6.27 -20.55
CA HIS A 5 -14.18 -5.28 -19.47
C HIS A 5 -13.62 -3.95 -19.98
N LEU A 6 -14.42 -2.88 -19.81
CA LEU A 6 -14.02 -1.53 -20.20
C LEU A 6 -12.93 -0.98 -19.27
N ILE A 7 -13.07 -1.19 -17.95
CA ILE A 7 -12.10 -0.70 -16.98
C ILE A 7 -11.18 -1.82 -16.50
N ARG A 8 -9.85 -1.53 -16.45
CA ARG A 8 -8.81 -2.50 -16.11
C ARG A 8 -7.73 -1.85 -15.27
N ALA A 9 -7.28 -2.59 -14.23
CA ALA A 9 -6.08 -2.28 -13.49
C ALA A 9 -4.94 -3.17 -14.02
N VAL A 10 -4.02 -2.58 -14.76
CA VAL A 10 -2.86 -3.27 -15.33
C VAL A 10 -1.71 -3.16 -14.37
N VAL A 11 -1.22 -4.30 -13.87
CA VAL A 11 -0.09 -4.39 -12.93
C VAL A 11 1.16 -4.82 -13.68
N ASP A 12 2.18 -3.98 -13.62
CA ASP A 12 3.50 -4.24 -14.20
C ASP A 12 4.40 -4.98 -13.18
N ALA A 13 4.58 -6.28 -13.38
CA ALA A 13 5.45 -7.10 -12.54
C ALA A 13 6.94 -6.68 -12.65
N ALA A 14 7.38 -6.10 -13.78
CA ALA A 14 8.74 -5.61 -13.92
C ALA A 14 8.97 -4.33 -13.10
N ALA A 15 7.94 -3.45 -12.99
CA ALA A 15 7.98 -2.28 -12.12
C ALA A 15 8.05 -2.71 -10.63
N LEU A 16 7.25 -3.71 -10.20
CA LEU A 16 7.31 -4.27 -8.85
C LEU A 16 8.73 -4.78 -8.54
N ARG A 17 9.32 -5.59 -9.41
CA ARG A 17 10.71 -6.09 -9.24
C ARG A 17 11.74 -4.96 -9.22
N HIS A 18 11.56 -3.93 -10.06
CA HIS A 18 12.42 -2.75 -10.04
C HIS A 18 12.36 -2.04 -8.68
N ASN A 19 11.17 -1.81 -8.16
CA ASN A 19 10.97 -1.11 -6.88
C ASN A 19 11.52 -1.91 -5.69
N LEU A 20 11.44 -3.24 -5.72
CA LEU A 20 12.10 -4.09 -4.73
C LEU A 20 13.62 -3.90 -4.76
N ARG A 21 14.23 -3.85 -5.96
CA ARG A 21 15.68 -3.55 -6.08
C ARG A 21 16.02 -2.17 -5.55
N GLN A 22 15.18 -1.16 -5.77
CA GLN A 22 15.37 0.18 -5.18
C GLN A 22 15.36 0.13 -3.65
N ALA A 23 14.44 -0.64 -3.05
CA ALA A 23 14.42 -0.83 -1.59
C ALA A 23 15.70 -1.51 -1.07
N ARG A 24 16.20 -2.55 -1.77
CA ARG A 24 17.46 -3.21 -1.43
C ARG A 24 18.68 -2.28 -1.59
N GLN A 25 18.72 -1.49 -2.64
CA GLN A 25 19.80 -0.50 -2.85
C GLN A 25 19.80 0.58 -1.76
N ALA A 26 18.63 1.04 -1.35
CA ALA A 26 18.50 2.00 -0.26
C ALA A 26 18.91 1.43 1.11
N ALA A 27 18.75 0.13 1.34
CA ALA A 27 19.07 -0.53 2.60
C ALA A 27 19.89 -1.82 2.38
N PRO A 28 21.15 -1.71 1.89
CA PRO A 28 21.92 -2.85 1.39
C PRO A 28 22.32 -3.88 2.45
N HIS A 29 22.31 -3.50 3.73
CA HIS A 29 22.64 -4.37 4.85
C HIS A 29 21.42 -4.93 5.57
N SER A 30 20.21 -4.54 5.14
CA SER A 30 18.96 -4.96 5.74
C SER A 30 18.29 -6.05 4.91
N ARG A 31 17.65 -7.01 5.58
CA ARG A 31 16.69 -7.91 4.95
C ARG A 31 15.40 -7.14 4.64
N VAL A 32 14.73 -7.51 3.56
CA VAL A 32 13.51 -6.83 3.10
C VAL A 32 12.29 -7.71 3.38
N MET A 33 11.44 -7.24 4.28
CA MET A 33 10.10 -7.76 4.52
C MET A 33 9.13 -6.98 3.63
N ALA A 34 8.78 -7.50 2.46
CA ALA A 34 7.88 -6.83 1.52
C ALA A 34 6.45 -6.79 2.09
N VAL A 35 5.90 -5.59 2.28
CA VAL A 35 4.53 -5.43 2.81
C VAL A 35 3.52 -5.53 1.67
N ILE A 36 2.76 -6.65 1.68
CA ILE A 36 1.80 -7.00 0.62
C ILE A 36 0.36 -7.16 1.13
N LYS A 37 0.05 -6.63 2.30
CA LYS A 37 -1.31 -6.63 2.88
C LYS A 37 -2.31 -5.87 2.00
N ALA A 38 -3.60 -5.99 2.29
CA ALA A 38 -4.69 -5.34 1.57
C ALA A 38 -4.64 -5.67 0.05
N ASN A 39 -4.59 -6.97 -0.27
CA ASN A 39 -4.46 -7.45 -1.64
C ASN A 39 -3.24 -6.84 -2.37
N ALA A 40 -2.10 -6.74 -1.68
CA ALA A 40 -0.89 -6.06 -2.17
C ALA A 40 -1.19 -4.61 -2.61
N TYR A 41 -1.84 -3.83 -1.72
CA TYR A 41 -2.28 -2.46 -2.01
C TYR A 41 -3.10 -2.40 -3.32
N GLY A 42 -4.01 -3.36 -3.52
CA GLY A 42 -4.87 -3.44 -4.70
C GLY A 42 -4.23 -4.05 -5.95
N HIS A 43 -2.94 -4.43 -5.92
CA HIS A 43 -2.21 -4.97 -7.07
C HIS A 43 -2.38 -6.49 -7.28
N GLY A 44 -3.15 -7.15 -6.42
CA GLY A 44 -3.29 -8.61 -6.44
C GLY A 44 -2.24 -9.29 -5.58
N LEU A 45 -2.68 -9.95 -4.50
CA LEU A 45 -1.81 -10.53 -3.47
C LEU A 45 -0.80 -11.54 -4.05
N VAL A 46 -1.30 -12.54 -4.75
CA VAL A 46 -0.47 -13.63 -5.29
C VAL A 46 0.42 -13.17 -6.44
N PRO A 47 -0.06 -12.40 -7.44
CA PRO A 47 0.80 -11.83 -8.48
C PRO A 47 1.94 -10.96 -7.92
N ALA A 48 1.62 -10.07 -6.97
CA ALA A 48 2.64 -9.22 -6.36
C ALA A 48 3.66 -10.05 -5.55
N ALA A 49 3.22 -11.04 -4.77
CA ALA A 49 4.12 -11.92 -4.05
C ALA A 49 5.06 -12.68 -4.98
N LYS A 50 4.57 -13.15 -6.14
CA LYS A 50 5.42 -13.78 -7.19
C LYS A 50 6.43 -12.79 -7.78
N ALA A 51 6.02 -11.53 -8.02
CA ALA A 51 6.93 -10.49 -8.48
C ALA A 51 8.02 -10.16 -7.45
N PHE A 52 7.70 -10.24 -6.16
CA PHE A 52 8.61 -10.04 -5.04
C PHE A 52 9.28 -11.32 -4.53
N ALA A 53 9.40 -12.36 -5.34
CA ALA A 53 9.97 -13.65 -4.93
C ALA A 53 11.38 -13.53 -4.30
N GLU A 54 12.15 -12.50 -4.69
CA GLU A 54 13.48 -12.21 -4.12
C GLU A 54 13.43 -11.50 -2.76
N ALA A 55 12.27 -11.10 -2.24
CA ALA A 55 12.18 -10.53 -0.90
C ALA A 55 12.49 -11.60 0.16
N ASP A 56 13.06 -11.16 1.29
CA ASP A 56 13.44 -12.07 2.39
C ASP A 56 12.23 -12.57 3.19
N GLY A 57 11.07 -11.96 2.98
CA GLY A 57 9.78 -12.35 3.52
C GLY A 57 8.66 -11.43 3.07
N PHE A 58 7.44 -11.83 3.36
CA PHE A 58 6.22 -11.07 3.12
C PHE A 58 5.57 -10.65 4.44
N ALA A 59 5.02 -9.45 4.49
CA ALA A 59 4.21 -9.01 5.61
C ALA A 59 2.77 -8.75 5.15
N VAL A 60 1.84 -9.41 5.81
CA VAL A 60 0.40 -9.27 5.59
C VAL A 60 -0.30 -8.83 6.88
N ALA A 61 -1.53 -8.35 6.79
CA ALA A 61 -2.27 -7.93 7.98
C ALA A 61 -3.01 -9.09 8.62
N ARG A 62 -3.66 -9.92 7.81
CA ARG A 62 -4.62 -10.94 8.21
C ARG A 62 -4.12 -12.35 7.96
N LEU A 63 -4.61 -13.29 8.79
CA LEU A 63 -4.33 -14.72 8.66
C LEU A 63 -4.74 -15.26 7.27
N GLU A 64 -5.89 -14.82 6.77
CA GLU A 64 -6.45 -15.25 5.49
C GLU A 64 -5.54 -14.87 4.31
N GLU A 65 -4.87 -13.71 4.37
CA GLU A 65 -3.89 -13.31 3.35
C GLU A 65 -2.68 -14.28 3.36
N GLY A 66 -2.20 -14.64 4.55
CA GLY A 66 -1.15 -15.64 4.70
C GLY A 66 -1.54 -17.00 4.14
N LEU A 67 -2.76 -17.47 4.45
CA LEU A 67 -3.29 -18.74 3.95
C LEU A 67 -3.45 -18.73 2.42
N ALA A 68 -3.88 -17.62 1.83
CA ALA A 68 -3.98 -17.47 0.38
C ALA A 68 -2.60 -17.60 -0.30
N LEU A 69 -1.54 -17.06 0.32
CA LEU A 69 -0.17 -17.22 -0.18
C LEU A 69 0.30 -18.68 -0.08
N ARG A 70 0.03 -19.37 1.03
CA ARG A 70 0.35 -20.82 1.17
C ARG A 70 -0.40 -21.66 0.15
N ALA A 71 -1.70 -21.41 -0.04
CA ALA A 71 -2.52 -22.08 -1.06
C ALA A 71 -1.99 -21.86 -2.48
N ALA A 72 -1.35 -20.71 -2.75
CA ALA A 72 -0.69 -20.45 -4.02
C ALA A 72 0.72 -21.07 -4.14
N GLY A 73 1.15 -21.89 -3.17
CA GLY A 73 2.43 -22.60 -3.18
C GLY A 73 3.64 -21.74 -2.78
N LEU A 74 3.43 -20.58 -2.14
CA LEU A 74 4.52 -19.68 -1.73
C LEU A 74 5.05 -20.10 -0.35
N GLY A 75 6.29 -20.61 -0.32
CA GLY A 75 6.98 -21.07 0.89
C GLY A 75 7.75 -20.00 1.66
N ASN A 76 7.73 -18.74 1.19
CA ASN A 76 8.45 -17.63 1.84
C ASN A 76 8.05 -17.44 3.30
N ARG A 77 8.90 -16.77 4.08
CA ARG A 77 8.54 -16.25 5.40
C ARG A 77 7.35 -15.30 5.28
N ILE A 78 6.35 -15.45 6.16
CA ILE A 78 5.15 -14.60 6.18
C ILE A 78 4.96 -14.10 7.60
N LEU A 79 5.01 -12.78 7.77
CA LEU A 79 4.76 -12.08 9.03
C LEU A 79 3.31 -11.58 9.06
N LEU A 80 2.56 -11.98 10.09
CA LEU A 80 1.25 -11.42 10.40
C LEU A 80 1.45 -10.12 11.22
N LEU A 81 1.25 -8.96 10.61
CA LEU A 81 1.54 -7.64 11.20
C LEU A 81 0.63 -7.24 12.37
N GLU A 82 -0.52 -7.88 12.49
CA GLU A 82 -1.45 -7.70 13.61
C GLU A 82 -1.39 -8.89 14.58
N GLY A 83 -0.63 -9.94 14.22
CA GLY A 83 -0.60 -11.19 14.96
C GLY A 83 -1.91 -11.97 14.84
N VAL A 84 -2.28 -12.66 15.91
CA VAL A 84 -3.49 -13.47 16.02
C VAL A 84 -4.25 -13.14 17.31
N PHE A 85 -5.56 -13.42 17.34
CA PHE A 85 -6.45 -12.96 18.40
C PHE A 85 -7.24 -14.09 19.07
N THR A 86 -7.19 -15.30 18.53
CA THR A 86 -7.85 -16.48 19.11
C THR A 86 -6.91 -17.68 19.15
N PRO A 87 -7.19 -18.68 20.02
CA PRO A 87 -6.42 -19.93 20.07
C PRO A 87 -6.40 -20.67 18.72
N GLU A 88 -7.52 -20.65 18.00
CA GLU A 88 -7.66 -21.33 16.70
C GLU A 88 -6.77 -20.67 15.65
N GLN A 89 -6.74 -19.32 15.60
CA GLN A 89 -5.85 -18.59 14.71
C GLN A 89 -4.39 -18.86 15.02
N LEU A 90 -4.04 -18.92 16.32
CA LEU A 90 -2.67 -19.22 16.76
C LEU A 90 -2.25 -20.64 16.34
N ALA A 91 -3.11 -21.63 16.52
CA ALA A 91 -2.83 -23.02 16.12
C ALA A 91 -2.63 -23.13 14.58
N ILE A 92 -3.44 -22.41 13.80
CA ILE A 92 -3.27 -22.35 12.34
C ILE A 92 -1.95 -21.67 11.99
N ALA A 93 -1.64 -20.52 12.61
CA ALA A 93 -0.43 -19.75 12.32
C ALA A 93 0.86 -20.55 12.65
N ALA A 94 0.88 -21.31 13.76
CA ALA A 94 1.96 -22.18 14.13
C ALA A 94 2.15 -23.30 13.09
N ARG A 95 1.07 -24.00 12.72
CA ARG A 95 1.11 -25.09 11.73
C ARG A 95 1.60 -24.60 10.36
N GLU A 96 1.16 -23.43 9.91
CA GLU A 96 1.54 -22.83 8.63
C GLU A 96 2.90 -22.10 8.69
N ARG A 97 3.55 -22.10 9.87
CA ARG A 97 4.83 -21.44 10.13
C ARG A 97 4.80 -19.96 9.79
N PHE A 98 3.71 -19.27 10.19
CA PHE A 98 3.66 -17.83 10.12
C PHE A 98 4.42 -17.21 11.29
N GLU A 99 5.08 -16.10 11.01
CA GLU A 99 5.72 -15.28 12.03
C GLU A 99 4.70 -14.31 12.63
N LEU A 100 4.72 -14.13 13.93
CA LEU A 100 3.70 -13.38 14.65
C LEU A 100 4.24 -12.07 15.20
N MET A 101 3.58 -10.96 14.86
CA MET A 101 3.72 -9.73 15.61
C MET A 101 3.00 -9.86 16.95
N VAL A 102 3.72 -9.75 18.06
CA VAL A 102 3.18 -9.74 19.41
C VAL A 102 3.23 -8.31 19.95
N HIS A 103 2.06 -7.76 20.30
CA HIS A 103 1.90 -6.37 20.66
C HIS A 103 1.03 -6.12 21.90
N SER A 104 0.55 -7.19 22.55
CA SER A 104 -0.31 -7.10 23.73
C SER A 104 -0.13 -8.29 24.66
N PHE A 105 -0.47 -8.11 25.93
CA PHE A 105 -0.47 -9.18 26.92
C PHE A 105 -1.46 -10.30 26.58
N HIS A 106 -2.60 -9.97 25.96
CA HIS A 106 -3.55 -10.97 25.48
C HIS A 106 -2.90 -11.98 24.51
N GLN A 107 -2.05 -11.52 23.59
CA GLN A 107 -1.35 -12.42 22.68
C GLN A 107 -0.27 -13.25 23.41
N LEU A 108 0.33 -12.75 24.47
CA LEU A 108 1.20 -13.54 25.35
C LEU A 108 0.39 -14.62 26.10
N ASP A 109 -0.83 -14.31 26.56
CA ASP A 109 -1.71 -15.29 27.19
C ASP A 109 -2.09 -16.42 26.23
N LEU A 110 -2.34 -16.09 24.95
CA LEU A 110 -2.59 -17.09 23.90
C LEU A 110 -1.38 -17.99 23.66
N LEU A 111 -0.17 -17.42 23.61
CA LEU A 111 1.06 -18.18 23.43
C LEU A 111 1.34 -19.11 24.62
N ASP A 112 1.10 -18.66 25.86
CA ASP A 112 1.28 -19.47 27.07
C ASP A 112 0.28 -20.62 27.16
N ALA A 113 -0.91 -20.47 26.57
CA ALA A 113 -1.97 -21.46 26.51
C ALA A 113 -1.86 -22.40 25.27
N LEU A 114 -0.87 -22.18 24.41
CA LEU A 114 -0.75 -22.94 23.16
C LEU A 114 -0.39 -24.40 23.44
N ALA A 115 -1.23 -25.31 22.97
CA ALA A 115 -1.05 -26.76 23.13
C ALA A 115 -0.59 -27.38 21.79
N THR A 116 0.68 -27.22 21.45
CA THR A 116 1.32 -27.80 20.26
C THR A 116 2.79 -28.06 20.52
N THR A 117 3.43 -28.81 19.65
CA THR A 117 4.91 -28.94 19.62
C THR A 117 5.54 -28.02 18.56
N ASP A 118 4.72 -27.24 17.83
CA ASP A 118 5.22 -26.35 16.79
C ASP A 118 5.95 -25.14 17.39
N GLU A 119 7.01 -24.73 16.72
CA GLU A 119 7.75 -23.51 17.06
C GLU A 119 7.08 -22.28 16.48
N VAL A 120 7.09 -21.18 17.21
CA VAL A 120 6.54 -19.89 16.80
C VAL A 120 7.65 -18.84 16.72
N THR A 121 7.87 -18.30 15.55
CA THR A 121 8.76 -17.15 15.37
C THR A 121 8.01 -15.85 15.68
N THR A 122 8.58 -15.02 16.54
CA THR A 122 7.89 -13.84 17.06
C THR A 122 8.62 -12.53 16.78
N TRP A 123 7.85 -11.48 16.61
CA TRP A 123 8.27 -10.09 16.46
C TRP A 123 7.58 -9.29 17.57
N ILE A 124 8.33 -8.79 18.53
CA ILE A 124 7.74 -8.00 19.62
C ILE A 124 7.64 -6.53 19.23
N LYS A 125 6.42 -6.01 19.27
CA LYS A 125 6.16 -4.63 18.87
C LYS A 125 6.26 -3.69 20.07
N VAL A 126 7.10 -2.66 19.90
CA VAL A 126 7.33 -1.59 20.86
C VAL A 126 6.62 -0.33 20.38
N ASP A 127 5.79 0.26 21.20
CA ASP A 127 5.22 1.57 20.93
C ASP A 127 6.21 2.66 21.38
N SER A 128 6.96 3.16 20.43
CA SER A 128 7.91 4.25 20.67
C SER A 128 7.33 5.65 20.44
N GLY A 129 5.99 5.75 20.24
CA GLY A 129 5.31 7.03 20.11
C GLY A 129 4.29 7.13 18.97
N MET A 130 3.92 6.03 18.31
CA MET A 130 2.82 6.04 17.33
C MET A 130 1.44 5.89 18.02
N ASN A 131 1.40 5.31 19.22
CA ASN A 131 0.20 5.12 20.05
C ASN A 131 -0.95 4.38 19.36
N ARG A 132 -0.61 3.32 18.63
CA ARG A 132 -1.59 2.48 17.92
C ARG A 132 -1.60 1.03 18.39
N LEU A 133 -0.48 0.34 18.32
CA LEU A 133 -0.26 -1.03 18.77
C LEU A 133 1.18 -1.14 19.29
N GLY A 134 1.43 -2.04 20.23
CA GLY A 134 2.73 -2.31 20.80
C GLY A 134 2.75 -2.16 22.32
N PHE A 135 3.69 -2.80 22.96
CA PHE A 135 3.93 -2.62 24.38
C PHE A 135 4.51 -1.24 24.64
N ARG A 136 4.06 -0.61 25.71
CA ARG A 136 4.65 0.65 26.19
C ARG A 136 6.10 0.41 26.61
N LEU A 137 6.89 1.48 26.64
CA LEU A 137 8.31 1.36 26.94
C LEU A 137 8.59 0.75 28.32
N ASP A 138 7.74 1.04 29.30
CA ASP A 138 7.79 0.50 30.66
C ASP A 138 7.30 -0.96 30.79
N GLU A 139 6.49 -1.42 29.84
CA GLU A 139 5.96 -2.79 29.77
C GLU A 139 6.92 -3.75 29.03
N LEU A 140 7.79 -3.20 28.15
CA LEU A 140 8.58 -3.99 27.20
C LEU A 140 9.42 -5.05 27.88
N ALA A 141 10.13 -4.71 28.97
CA ALA A 141 11.00 -5.65 29.65
C ALA A 141 10.25 -6.86 30.24
N THR A 142 9.02 -6.64 30.71
CA THR A 142 8.15 -7.71 31.21
C THR A 142 7.63 -8.57 30.08
N ALA A 143 7.14 -7.96 28.99
CA ALA A 143 6.64 -8.66 27.82
C ALA A 143 7.75 -9.47 27.14
N TYR A 144 8.94 -8.89 26.97
CA TYR A 144 10.09 -9.57 26.37
C TYR A 144 10.52 -10.80 27.17
N ARG A 145 10.68 -10.67 28.50
CA ARG A 145 11.05 -11.81 29.38
C ARG A 145 10.01 -12.92 29.31
N ARG A 146 8.71 -12.59 29.33
CA ARG A 146 7.63 -13.56 29.21
C ARG A 146 7.69 -14.29 27.87
N LEU A 147 7.86 -13.55 26.77
CA LEU A 147 7.95 -14.11 25.44
C LEU A 147 9.16 -15.04 25.28
N ARG A 148 10.34 -14.64 25.80
CA ARG A 148 11.54 -15.47 25.78
C ARG A 148 11.46 -16.71 26.66
N GLY A 149 10.68 -16.66 27.72
CA GLY A 149 10.42 -17.80 28.61
C GLY A 149 9.39 -18.79 28.07
N ASN A 150 8.70 -18.45 26.99
CA ASN A 150 7.66 -19.32 26.42
C ASN A 150 8.29 -20.54 25.71
N PRO A 151 7.83 -21.77 25.99
CA PRO A 151 8.45 -23.00 25.48
C PRO A 151 8.31 -23.16 23.94
N HIS A 152 7.41 -22.41 23.29
CA HIS A 152 7.24 -22.45 21.85
C HIS A 152 8.07 -21.39 21.11
N VAL A 153 8.75 -20.49 21.83
CA VAL A 153 9.55 -19.39 21.26
C VAL A 153 11.04 -19.67 21.47
N HIS A 154 11.67 -20.32 20.52
CA HIS A 154 13.06 -20.76 20.64
C HIS A 154 14.10 -19.71 20.26
N ALA A 155 13.75 -18.79 19.33
CA ALA A 155 14.63 -17.71 18.89
C ALA A 155 14.35 -16.41 19.63
N ASP A 156 15.34 -15.51 19.67
CA ASP A 156 15.13 -14.15 20.17
C ASP A 156 14.10 -13.42 19.31
N PRO A 157 13.08 -12.80 19.92
CA PRO A 157 12.08 -12.03 19.18
C PRO A 157 12.71 -10.89 18.40
N THR A 158 12.25 -10.64 17.19
CA THR A 158 12.62 -9.42 16.46
C THR A 158 11.95 -8.22 17.11
N LEU A 159 12.74 -7.20 17.49
CA LEU A 159 12.27 -5.97 18.12
C LEU A 159 11.77 -4.99 17.05
N VAL A 160 10.52 -4.55 17.12
CA VAL A 160 9.88 -3.79 16.07
C VAL A 160 9.24 -2.52 16.58
N THR A 161 9.41 -1.41 15.86
CA THR A 161 8.55 -0.23 16.01
C THR A 161 8.02 0.24 14.66
N HIS A 162 7.15 1.25 14.65
CA HIS A 162 6.64 1.88 13.43
C HIS A 162 6.68 3.39 13.55
N LEU A 163 7.28 4.03 12.55
CA LEU A 163 7.45 5.48 12.53
C LEU A 163 6.13 6.14 12.08
N ALA A 164 5.68 7.12 12.85
CA ALA A 164 4.44 7.82 12.62
C ALA A 164 4.55 8.92 11.55
N SER A 165 5.68 9.63 11.52
CA SER A 165 5.89 10.81 10.68
C SER A 165 7.22 10.75 9.91
N ALA A 166 7.62 9.55 9.45
CA ALA A 166 8.88 9.42 8.70
C ALA A 166 8.84 10.13 7.33
N ASP A 167 7.67 10.45 6.85
CA ASP A 167 7.38 11.21 5.64
C ASP A 167 7.63 12.72 5.80
N ASP A 168 7.62 13.27 7.01
CA ASP A 168 8.03 14.67 7.28
C ASP A 168 9.37 14.72 8.03
N ARG A 169 10.44 15.07 7.29
CA ARG A 169 11.78 15.23 7.88
C ARG A 169 11.90 16.38 8.88
N ARG A 170 10.98 17.35 8.86
CA ARG A 170 10.97 18.51 9.75
C ARG A 170 10.30 18.18 11.08
N ASP A 171 9.40 17.20 11.11
CA ASP A 171 8.77 16.73 12.34
C ASP A 171 9.82 16.01 13.23
N PRO A 172 10.06 16.48 14.46
CA PRO A 172 11.02 15.85 15.37
C PRO A 172 10.55 14.50 15.93
N SER A 173 9.31 14.10 15.69
CA SER A 173 8.73 12.88 16.27
C SER A 173 9.48 11.62 15.84
N THR A 174 9.93 11.54 14.58
CA THR A 174 10.71 10.41 14.10
C THR A 174 12.02 10.24 14.86
N ARG A 175 12.76 11.33 15.13
CA ARG A 175 13.99 11.27 15.94
C ARG A 175 13.70 10.84 17.39
N ARG A 176 12.61 11.37 17.97
CA ARG A 176 12.18 10.95 19.32
C ARG A 176 11.83 9.47 19.36
N GLN A 177 11.07 8.96 18.36
CA GLN A 177 10.72 7.54 18.26
C GLN A 177 11.95 6.65 18.14
N LEU A 178 12.93 7.03 17.31
CA LEU A 178 14.20 6.29 17.16
C LEU A 178 14.96 6.23 18.47
N GLY A 179 15.16 7.36 19.15
CA GLY A 179 15.85 7.41 20.44
C GLY A 179 15.13 6.62 21.54
N ALA A 180 13.79 6.72 21.61
CA ALA A 180 12.99 5.97 22.57
C ALA A 180 13.05 4.46 22.32
N PHE A 181 13.01 4.02 21.07
CA PHE A 181 13.13 2.62 20.68
C PHE A 181 14.53 2.08 21.03
N GLU A 182 15.58 2.81 20.68
CA GLU A 182 16.95 2.43 20.97
C GLU A 182 17.19 2.29 22.48
N ALA A 183 16.79 3.28 23.27
CA ALA A 183 16.91 3.25 24.72
C ALA A 183 16.15 2.07 25.34
N ALA A 184 14.91 1.82 24.92
CA ALA A 184 14.08 0.75 25.46
C ALA A 184 14.55 -0.66 25.07
N THR A 185 15.22 -0.79 23.91
CA THR A 185 15.70 -2.09 23.40
C THR A 185 17.19 -2.33 23.66
N SER A 186 17.86 -1.38 24.32
CA SER A 186 19.29 -1.50 24.66
C SER A 186 19.52 -2.74 25.53
N GLY A 187 20.48 -3.58 25.12
CA GLY A 187 20.80 -4.82 25.82
C GLY A 187 19.83 -5.98 25.64
N LEU A 188 18.70 -5.78 24.94
CA LEU A 188 17.80 -6.88 24.58
C LEU A 188 18.33 -7.60 23.32
N PRO A 189 18.53 -8.92 23.34
CA PRO A 189 18.87 -9.71 22.17
C PRO A 189 17.77 -9.67 21.11
N GLY A 190 18.12 -9.96 19.85
CA GLY A 190 17.18 -10.04 18.72
C GLY A 190 17.45 -9.01 17.64
N ALA A 191 17.01 -9.33 16.43
CA ALA A 191 17.07 -8.45 15.30
C ALA A 191 16.15 -7.24 15.48
N ARG A 192 16.41 -6.14 14.78
CA ARG A 192 15.62 -4.90 14.84
C ARG A 192 14.95 -4.59 13.53
N SER A 193 13.74 -4.03 13.59
CA SER A 193 12.98 -3.60 12.43
C SER A 193 12.23 -2.28 12.70
N ILE A 194 12.61 -1.22 12.00
CA ILE A 194 12.10 0.13 12.27
C ILE A 194 11.46 0.73 11.02
N ALA A 195 12.22 0.79 9.91
CA ALA A 195 11.87 1.54 8.72
C ALA A 195 10.66 0.98 7.96
N ASN A 196 9.67 1.83 7.72
CA ASN A 196 8.68 1.73 6.65
C ASN A 196 9.24 2.33 5.33
N SER A 197 8.45 2.53 4.28
CA SER A 197 8.91 3.10 3.00
C SER A 197 9.62 4.45 3.17
N ALA A 198 9.04 5.38 3.91
CA ALA A 198 9.65 6.68 4.18
C ALA A 198 10.94 6.55 5.02
N GLY A 199 10.93 5.65 6.01
CA GLY A 199 12.10 5.30 6.81
C GLY A 199 13.24 4.76 5.95
N VAL A 200 12.94 3.87 5.01
CA VAL A 200 13.94 3.33 4.06
C VAL A 200 14.56 4.43 3.21
N LEU A 201 13.75 5.34 2.68
CA LEU A 201 14.22 6.36 1.75
C LEU A 201 14.91 7.54 2.45
N ALA A 202 14.41 7.97 3.62
CA ALA A 202 14.80 9.23 4.22
C ALA A 202 15.59 9.15 5.54
N TRP A 203 15.60 7.98 6.20
CA TRP A 203 16.16 7.83 7.54
C TRP A 203 17.18 6.68 7.61
N PRO A 204 18.46 6.90 7.22
CA PRO A 204 19.49 5.86 7.26
C PRO A 204 19.61 5.16 8.62
N THR A 205 19.43 5.89 9.72
CA THR A 205 19.49 5.36 11.09
C THR A 205 18.33 4.41 11.44
N ALA A 206 17.24 4.42 10.64
CA ALA A 206 16.13 3.49 10.79
C ALA A 206 16.31 2.17 10.02
N ARG A 207 17.34 2.07 9.18
CA ARG A 207 17.66 0.88 8.37
C ARG A 207 18.41 -0.13 9.26
N ALA A 208 17.62 -0.87 10.04
CA ALA A 208 18.13 -1.89 10.94
C ALA A 208 18.27 -3.26 10.23
N ASP A 209 18.24 -4.39 10.97
CA ASP A 209 18.37 -5.73 10.38
C ASP A 209 17.29 -6.07 9.36
N TRP A 210 16.09 -5.52 9.57
CA TRP A 210 14.94 -5.66 8.68
C TRP A 210 14.34 -4.30 8.34
N VAL A 211 14.02 -4.11 7.05
CA VAL A 211 13.17 -3.01 6.59
C VAL A 211 11.84 -3.53 6.08
N ARG A 212 10.78 -2.73 6.22
CA ARG A 212 9.42 -3.10 5.84
C ARG A 212 8.83 -2.11 4.83
N PRO A 213 9.38 -2.06 3.60
CA PRO A 213 8.81 -1.23 2.56
C PRO A 213 7.41 -1.73 2.19
N GLY A 214 6.49 -0.79 2.00
CA GLY A 214 5.15 -1.00 1.46
C GLY A 214 4.99 -0.16 0.21
N LEU A 215 4.50 1.07 0.34
CA LEU A 215 4.11 1.94 -0.76
C LEU A 215 5.19 2.11 -1.85
N MET A 216 6.45 2.26 -1.47
CA MET A 216 7.54 2.39 -2.44
C MET A 216 7.66 1.16 -3.36
N LEU A 217 7.24 -0.04 -2.91
CA LEU A 217 7.27 -1.25 -3.74
C LEU A 217 6.27 -1.17 -4.92
N TYR A 218 5.24 -0.35 -4.76
CA TYR A 218 4.20 -0.12 -5.77
C TYR A 218 4.46 1.10 -6.63
N GLY A 219 5.63 1.74 -6.46
CA GLY A 219 6.10 2.84 -7.29
C GLY A 219 5.54 4.21 -6.91
N VAL A 220 5.10 4.37 -5.67
CA VAL A 220 4.46 5.58 -5.17
C VAL A 220 5.32 6.23 -4.08
N SER A 221 5.39 7.56 -4.11
CA SER A 221 6.09 8.35 -3.09
C SER A 221 5.41 8.22 -1.73
N PRO A 222 6.15 7.91 -0.64
CA PRO A 222 5.61 7.97 0.70
C PRO A 222 5.62 9.40 1.28
N PHE A 223 6.09 10.39 0.54
CA PHE A 223 6.22 11.77 0.99
C PHE A 223 5.01 12.63 0.60
N PRO A 224 4.73 13.72 1.34
CA PRO A 224 3.60 14.61 1.06
C PRO A 224 3.70 15.35 -0.28
N SER A 225 4.88 15.43 -0.87
CA SER A 225 5.15 16.12 -2.15
C SER A 225 6.04 15.26 -3.04
N GLY A 226 5.93 15.47 -4.35
CA GLY A 226 6.63 14.71 -5.36
C GLY A 226 5.94 13.38 -5.66
N THR A 227 6.49 12.66 -6.60
CA THR A 227 5.98 11.39 -7.12
C THR A 227 6.97 10.25 -6.88
N GLY A 228 6.54 9.01 -7.07
CA GLY A 228 7.44 7.88 -7.05
C GLY A 228 8.56 7.97 -8.09
N ALA A 229 8.28 8.57 -9.25
CA ALA A 229 9.26 8.76 -10.32
C ALA A 229 10.43 9.66 -9.88
N ASP A 230 10.18 10.69 -9.08
CA ASP A 230 11.22 11.59 -8.52
C ASP A 230 12.18 10.84 -7.58
N LEU A 231 11.77 9.67 -7.09
CA LEU A 231 12.54 8.78 -6.20
C LEU A 231 13.15 7.59 -6.95
N GLY A 232 13.08 7.57 -8.29
CA GLY A 232 13.55 6.47 -9.13
C GLY A 232 12.66 5.22 -9.07
N LEU A 233 11.44 5.34 -8.53
CA LEU A 233 10.46 4.28 -8.50
C LEU A 233 9.63 4.25 -9.79
N ARG A 234 9.01 3.11 -10.07
CA ARG A 234 8.14 2.92 -11.25
C ARG A 234 6.72 2.63 -10.78
N PRO A 235 5.70 3.42 -11.18
CA PRO A 235 4.31 3.08 -10.91
C PRO A 235 3.99 1.67 -11.38
N ALA A 236 3.49 0.84 -10.46
CA ALA A 236 3.23 -0.57 -10.75
C ALA A 236 1.80 -0.83 -11.23
N MET A 237 0.87 0.10 -11.02
CA MET A 237 -0.50 -0.01 -11.48
C MET A 237 -0.84 1.10 -12.46
N THR A 238 -1.44 0.73 -13.59
CA THR A 238 -2.14 1.65 -14.50
C THR A 238 -3.64 1.34 -14.48
N LEU A 239 -4.47 2.28 -14.01
CA LEU A 239 -5.92 2.20 -14.15
C LEU A 239 -6.32 2.80 -15.48
N ARG A 240 -6.84 1.98 -16.37
CA ARG A 240 -7.21 2.39 -17.74
C ARG A 240 -8.63 1.97 -18.10
N THR A 241 -9.21 2.73 -19.02
CA THR A 241 -10.54 2.54 -19.55
C THR A 241 -10.66 3.16 -20.95
N GLU A 242 -11.89 3.47 -21.41
CA GLU A 242 -12.16 3.99 -22.73
C GLU A 242 -13.22 5.11 -22.69
N VAL A 243 -13.21 5.96 -23.69
CA VAL A 243 -14.29 6.95 -23.95
C VAL A 243 -15.54 6.20 -24.43
N ILE A 244 -16.69 6.48 -23.81
CA ILE A 244 -17.98 5.86 -24.17
C ILE A 244 -18.95 6.82 -24.87
N ALA A 245 -18.74 8.13 -24.76
CA ALA A 245 -19.49 9.13 -25.47
C ALA A 245 -18.70 10.42 -25.65
N VAL A 246 -18.98 11.17 -26.73
CA VAL A 246 -18.47 12.53 -26.90
C VAL A 246 -19.66 13.43 -27.13
N LYS A 247 -19.69 14.59 -26.46
CA LYS A 247 -20.79 15.55 -26.51
C LYS A 247 -20.27 16.98 -26.59
N ASP A 248 -21.01 17.84 -27.26
CA ASP A 248 -20.80 19.29 -27.19
C ASP A 248 -21.66 19.87 -26.06
N VAL A 249 -21.05 20.71 -25.24
CA VAL A 249 -21.66 21.44 -24.13
C VAL A 249 -21.48 22.92 -24.42
N LYS A 250 -22.58 23.69 -24.48
CA LYS A 250 -22.55 25.12 -24.80
C LYS A 250 -22.05 25.94 -23.59
N ALA A 251 -21.45 27.09 -23.89
CA ALA A 251 -21.10 28.08 -22.87
C ALA A 251 -22.33 28.37 -21.97
N GLY A 252 -22.16 28.36 -20.68
CA GLY A 252 -23.20 28.54 -19.67
C GLY A 252 -23.95 27.26 -19.26
N GLU A 253 -23.83 26.15 -20.00
CA GLU A 253 -24.41 24.86 -19.56
C GLU A 253 -23.65 24.22 -18.43
N ARG A 254 -24.36 23.44 -17.61
CA ARG A 254 -23.83 22.80 -16.41
C ARG A 254 -23.65 21.29 -16.61
N VAL A 255 -22.56 20.74 -16.04
CA VAL A 255 -22.22 19.34 -16.20
C VAL A 255 -22.37 18.57 -14.87
N GLY A 256 -22.98 17.40 -14.96
CA GLY A 256 -23.03 16.38 -13.91
C GLY A 256 -23.95 16.71 -12.73
N TYR A 257 -23.84 15.90 -11.67
CA TYR A 257 -24.66 16.04 -10.48
C TYR A 257 -24.49 17.39 -9.77
N GLY A 258 -25.62 18.06 -9.52
CA GLY A 258 -25.65 19.38 -8.91
C GLY A 258 -25.11 20.48 -9.82
N GLY A 259 -24.70 20.16 -11.08
CA GLY A 259 -24.13 21.12 -12.00
C GLY A 259 -22.94 21.87 -11.40
N SER A 260 -22.06 21.16 -10.75
CA SER A 260 -20.93 21.73 -9.99
C SER A 260 -19.86 22.37 -10.90
N TRP A 261 -19.92 22.10 -12.19
CA TRP A 261 -19.07 22.69 -13.20
C TRP A 261 -19.94 23.35 -14.26
N THR A 262 -19.58 24.55 -14.67
CA THR A 262 -20.28 25.31 -15.73
C THR A 262 -19.32 25.59 -16.86
N ALA A 263 -19.72 25.30 -18.10
CA ALA A 263 -18.90 25.54 -19.28
C ALA A 263 -18.64 27.03 -19.46
N GLN A 264 -17.40 27.48 -19.41
CA GLN A 264 -17.02 28.87 -19.63
C GLN A 264 -16.94 29.24 -21.14
N ARG A 265 -16.93 28.23 -22.01
CA ARG A 265 -16.87 28.29 -23.46
C ARG A 265 -17.60 27.10 -24.02
N ASP A 266 -17.88 27.08 -25.32
CA ASP A 266 -18.29 25.87 -26.02
C ASP A 266 -17.21 24.79 -25.76
N THR A 267 -17.62 23.68 -25.17
CA THR A 267 -16.76 22.64 -24.67
C THR A 267 -17.08 21.30 -25.29
N ARG A 268 -16.06 20.62 -25.84
CA ARG A 268 -16.19 19.23 -26.25
C ARG A 268 -15.86 18.34 -25.05
N MET A 269 -16.85 17.57 -24.62
CA MET A 269 -16.77 16.73 -23.44
C MET A 269 -16.74 15.25 -23.83
N ALA A 270 -15.75 14.50 -23.31
CA ALA A 270 -15.76 13.05 -23.34
C ALA A 270 -16.38 12.49 -22.04
N VAL A 271 -17.22 11.47 -22.17
CA VAL A 271 -17.71 10.65 -21.07
C VAL A 271 -16.88 9.37 -21.07
N VAL A 272 -16.33 9.04 -19.93
CA VAL A 272 -15.36 7.95 -19.73
C VAL A 272 -15.96 6.89 -18.82
N ALA A 273 -15.79 5.62 -19.17
CA ALA A 273 -16.35 4.46 -18.44
C ALA A 273 -15.57 4.14 -17.18
N ALA A 274 -15.65 4.97 -16.15
CA ALA A 274 -15.10 4.76 -14.83
C ALA A 274 -15.74 5.68 -13.81
N GLY A 275 -16.00 5.22 -12.61
CA GLY A 275 -16.56 6.04 -11.55
C GLY A 275 -16.24 5.52 -10.16
N TYR A 276 -16.97 6.04 -9.15
CA TYR A 276 -16.66 5.65 -7.77
C TYR A 276 -17.04 4.19 -7.46
N GLY A 277 -17.91 3.57 -8.24
CA GLY A 277 -18.19 2.14 -8.17
C GLY A 277 -17.00 1.26 -8.57
N ASP A 278 -16.05 1.82 -9.31
CA ASP A 278 -14.81 1.17 -9.73
C ASP A 278 -13.63 1.48 -8.80
N GLY A 279 -13.83 2.43 -7.86
CA GLY A 279 -12.80 2.89 -6.93
C GLY A 279 -12.18 4.24 -7.29
N TYR A 280 -12.65 4.92 -8.36
CA TYR A 280 -12.20 6.28 -8.64
C TYR A 280 -12.88 7.27 -7.68
N PRO A 281 -12.15 8.07 -6.88
CA PRO A 281 -12.75 8.78 -5.75
C PRO A 281 -13.84 9.77 -6.18
N ARG A 282 -15.01 9.70 -5.53
CA ARG A 282 -16.12 10.65 -5.78
C ARG A 282 -15.77 12.09 -5.40
N SER A 283 -14.85 12.26 -4.44
CA SER A 283 -14.38 13.56 -3.98
C SER A 283 -13.41 14.25 -4.93
N THR A 284 -12.97 13.58 -6.00
CA THR A 284 -12.04 14.16 -6.97
C THR A 284 -12.61 15.45 -7.55
N ALA A 285 -11.88 16.56 -7.37
CA ALA A 285 -12.27 17.88 -7.83
C ALA A 285 -12.13 18.01 -9.36
N SER A 286 -12.93 18.92 -9.95
CA SER A 286 -12.71 19.36 -11.33
C SER A 286 -11.28 19.90 -11.49
N GLY A 287 -10.66 19.62 -12.64
CA GLY A 287 -9.25 19.94 -12.90
C GLY A 287 -8.31 18.77 -12.68
N ALA A 288 -8.75 17.68 -12.02
CA ALA A 288 -7.93 16.48 -11.88
C ALA A 288 -7.50 15.95 -13.25
N PRO A 289 -6.22 15.55 -13.41
CA PRO A 289 -5.71 15.10 -14.69
C PRO A 289 -6.25 13.72 -15.06
N VAL A 290 -6.57 13.58 -16.33
CA VAL A 290 -6.89 12.31 -17.01
C VAL A 290 -6.11 12.29 -18.31
N GLN A 291 -5.63 11.14 -18.76
CA GLN A 291 -5.03 11.06 -20.10
C GLN A 291 -6.03 10.44 -21.08
N VAL A 292 -6.34 11.12 -22.18
CA VAL A 292 -7.22 10.66 -23.25
C VAL A 292 -6.43 10.63 -24.55
N GLY A 293 -6.37 9.49 -25.22
CA GLY A 293 -5.64 9.35 -26.47
C GLY A 293 -4.14 9.74 -26.36
N GLY A 294 -3.50 9.52 -25.21
CA GLY A 294 -2.11 9.87 -24.94
C GLY A 294 -1.86 11.31 -24.54
N ARG A 295 -2.89 12.14 -24.36
CA ARG A 295 -2.77 13.56 -23.95
C ARG A 295 -3.55 13.84 -22.67
N ARG A 296 -3.01 14.71 -21.81
CA ARG A 296 -3.69 15.10 -20.56
C ARG A 296 -4.86 16.04 -20.85
N ALA A 297 -5.94 15.83 -20.12
CA ALA A 297 -7.15 16.64 -20.13
C ALA A 297 -7.74 16.71 -18.71
N PRO A 298 -8.45 17.78 -18.34
CA PRO A 298 -9.01 17.92 -17.01
C PRO A 298 -10.36 17.20 -16.88
N LEU A 299 -10.55 16.51 -15.76
CA LEU A 299 -11.86 16.06 -15.29
C LEU A 299 -12.75 17.28 -15.02
N ILE A 300 -14.03 17.21 -15.39
CA ILE A 300 -15.02 18.26 -15.17
C ILE A 300 -16.28 17.71 -14.50
N GLY A 301 -16.85 18.50 -13.60
CA GLY A 301 -18.04 18.09 -12.85
C GLY A 301 -17.74 17.05 -11.78
N ARG A 302 -18.79 16.43 -11.22
CA ARG A 302 -18.67 15.40 -10.16
C ARG A 302 -18.52 14.02 -10.77
N VAL A 303 -17.66 13.22 -10.18
CA VAL A 303 -17.55 11.78 -10.48
C VAL A 303 -18.88 11.09 -10.19
N SER A 304 -19.40 10.36 -11.19
CA SER A 304 -20.60 9.52 -11.08
C SER A 304 -20.23 8.10 -10.61
N MET A 305 -21.23 7.24 -10.39
CA MET A 305 -20.98 5.86 -9.97
C MET A 305 -20.14 5.09 -11.00
N ASP A 306 -20.46 5.27 -12.30
CA ASP A 306 -19.91 4.47 -13.40
C ASP A 306 -19.22 5.32 -14.47
N MET A 307 -19.18 6.66 -14.31
CA MET A 307 -18.69 7.58 -15.35
C MET A 307 -18.00 8.79 -14.76
N VAL A 308 -17.01 9.31 -15.50
CA VAL A 308 -16.44 10.64 -15.31
C VAL A 308 -16.53 11.44 -16.59
N SER A 309 -16.62 12.76 -16.48
CA SER A 309 -16.61 13.70 -17.61
C SER A 309 -15.26 14.39 -17.72
N VAL A 310 -14.76 14.57 -18.93
CA VAL A 310 -13.43 15.13 -19.20
C VAL A 310 -13.57 16.22 -20.29
N ASP A 311 -13.01 17.40 -20.09
CA ASP A 311 -12.92 18.44 -21.13
C ASP A 311 -11.82 18.05 -22.13
N VAL A 312 -12.23 17.75 -23.35
CA VAL A 312 -11.35 17.35 -24.45
C VAL A 312 -11.32 18.38 -25.58
N THR A 313 -11.74 19.61 -25.30
CA THR A 313 -11.85 20.69 -26.30
C THR A 313 -10.52 20.97 -27.00
N GLU A 314 -9.42 20.94 -26.24
CA GLU A 314 -8.08 21.24 -26.78
C GLU A 314 -7.38 19.99 -27.36
N LEU A 315 -8.03 18.83 -27.30
CA LEU A 315 -7.45 17.62 -27.87
C LEU A 315 -7.83 17.48 -29.35
N PRO A 316 -6.98 16.88 -30.18
CA PRO A 316 -7.39 16.48 -31.55
C PRO A 316 -8.56 15.50 -31.45
N ALA A 317 -9.18 15.19 -32.59
CA ALA A 317 -10.40 14.42 -32.66
C ALA A 317 -10.45 13.22 -31.70
N VAL A 318 -11.17 13.38 -30.58
CA VAL A 318 -11.45 12.29 -29.62
C VAL A 318 -12.70 11.57 -30.04
N ALA A 319 -12.71 10.25 -30.01
CA ALA A 319 -13.79 9.37 -30.43
C ALA A 319 -14.15 8.33 -29.34
N VAL A 320 -15.33 7.72 -29.48
CA VAL A 320 -15.71 6.56 -28.66
C VAL A 320 -14.75 5.42 -28.93
N GLY A 321 -14.27 4.77 -27.85
CA GLY A 321 -13.27 3.71 -27.88
C GLY A 321 -11.83 4.21 -27.71
N ASP A 322 -11.59 5.52 -27.67
CA ASP A 322 -10.24 6.04 -27.40
C ASP A 322 -9.79 5.65 -25.97
N PRO A 323 -8.51 5.27 -25.82
CA PRO A 323 -7.98 4.83 -24.55
C PRO A 323 -7.86 5.98 -23.55
N VAL A 324 -8.20 5.70 -22.31
CA VAL A 324 -8.12 6.63 -21.19
C VAL A 324 -7.28 6.03 -20.07
N VAL A 325 -6.35 6.81 -19.52
CA VAL A 325 -5.61 6.48 -18.30
C VAL A 325 -6.05 7.41 -17.18
N LEU A 326 -6.52 6.82 -16.08
CA LEU A 326 -6.97 7.53 -14.89
C LEU A 326 -5.83 7.75 -13.89
N TRP A 327 -4.92 6.79 -13.77
CA TRP A 327 -3.59 6.93 -13.14
C TRP A 327 -2.62 5.88 -13.69
N GLY A 328 -1.34 6.17 -13.57
CA GLY A 328 -0.22 5.36 -14.05
C GLY A 328 1.04 6.22 -14.21
N SER A 329 1.88 5.89 -15.19
CA SER A 329 3.12 6.63 -15.43
C SER A 329 2.89 8.08 -15.85
N GLU A 330 1.89 8.32 -16.71
CA GLU A 330 1.61 9.63 -17.30
C GLU A 330 0.70 10.51 -16.42
N VAL A 331 -0.06 9.88 -15.53
CA VAL A 331 -0.93 10.51 -14.56
C VAL A 331 -0.61 9.89 -13.20
N PRO A 332 0.35 10.42 -12.43
CA PRO A 332 0.70 9.88 -11.13
C PRO A 332 -0.50 9.78 -10.19
N VAL A 333 -0.64 8.65 -9.51
CA VAL A 333 -1.73 8.44 -8.55
C VAL A 333 -1.69 9.46 -7.41
N GLU A 334 -0.51 9.97 -7.07
CA GLU A 334 -0.31 11.03 -6.07
C GLU A 334 -0.99 12.34 -6.51
N GLU A 335 -0.93 12.66 -7.80
CA GLU A 335 -1.58 13.86 -8.36
C GLU A 335 -3.10 13.73 -8.29
N VAL A 336 -3.65 12.56 -8.65
CA VAL A 336 -5.08 12.28 -8.55
C VAL A 336 -5.53 12.30 -7.08
N ALA A 337 -4.75 11.70 -6.17
CA ALA A 337 -5.03 11.70 -4.75
C ALA A 337 -5.10 13.11 -4.16
N ALA A 338 -4.18 14.00 -4.56
CA ALA A 338 -4.19 15.40 -4.15
C ALA A 338 -5.49 16.12 -4.58
N HIS A 339 -5.98 15.89 -5.81
CA HIS A 339 -7.26 16.44 -6.28
C HIS A 339 -8.49 15.81 -5.60
N ALA A 340 -8.34 14.62 -5.05
CA ALA A 340 -9.39 13.93 -4.31
C ALA A 340 -9.43 14.31 -2.81
N GLY A 341 -8.42 15.02 -2.30
CA GLY A 341 -8.24 15.24 -0.86
C GLY A 341 -7.99 13.93 -0.11
N ALA A 342 -7.34 12.96 -0.76
CA ALA A 342 -7.05 11.63 -0.27
C ALA A 342 -5.54 11.33 -0.32
N ILE A 343 -5.14 10.16 0.10
CA ILE A 343 -3.77 9.67 -0.05
C ILE A 343 -3.72 8.57 -1.13
N ALA A 344 -2.58 8.39 -1.76
CA ALA A 344 -2.41 7.41 -2.84
C ALA A 344 -2.75 5.96 -2.40
N TRP A 345 -2.53 5.62 -1.11
CA TRP A 345 -2.94 4.32 -0.54
C TRP A 345 -4.43 4.06 -0.69
N ASP A 346 -5.27 5.09 -0.44
CA ASP A 346 -6.73 4.97 -0.53
C ASP A 346 -7.16 4.64 -1.96
N LEU A 347 -6.56 5.32 -2.95
CA LEU A 347 -6.88 5.10 -4.35
C LEU A 347 -6.48 3.69 -4.81
N LEU A 348 -5.26 3.27 -4.49
CA LEU A 348 -4.76 1.96 -4.89
C LEU A 348 -5.56 0.82 -4.23
N CYS A 349 -5.77 0.90 -2.90
CA CYS A 349 -6.54 -0.12 -2.17
C CYS A 349 -8.04 -0.06 -2.49
N GLY A 350 -8.52 1.09 -2.99
CA GLY A 350 -9.92 1.35 -3.32
C GLY A 350 -10.38 0.76 -4.68
N VAL A 351 -9.45 0.28 -5.51
CA VAL A 351 -9.82 -0.40 -6.77
C VAL A 351 -10.75 -1.57 -6.48
N SER A 352 -11.97 -1.49 -7.01
CA SER A 352 -13.02 -2.44 -6.67
C SER A 352 -12.90 -3.75 -7.45
N GLN A 353 -13.62 -4.78 -6.99
CA GLN A 353 -13.66 -6.08 -7.66
C GLN A 353 -14.33 -6.06 -9.05
N ARG A 354 -15.00 -4.94 -9.41
CA ARG A 354 -15.55 -4.73 -10.76
C ARG A 354 -14.46 -4.51 -11.82
N VAL A 355 -13.32 -4.02 -11.37
CA VAL A 355 -12.17 -3.72 -12.22
C VAL A 355 -11.41 -5.01 -12.50
N GLN A 356 -11.20 -5.32 -13.77
CA GLN A 356 -10.40 -6.46 -14.16
C GLN A 356 -8.93 -6.21 -13.83
N LEU A 357 -8.34 -7.08 -13.04
CA LEU A 357 -6.89 -7.07 -12.78
C LEU A 357 -6.19 -7.83 -13.90
N GLU A 358 -5.25 -7.18 -14.57
CA GLU A 358 -4.35 -7.76 -15.57
C GLU A 358 -2.91 -7.65 -15.07
N VAL A 359 -2.13 -8.72 -15.17
CA VAL A 359 -0.72 -8.72 -14.75
C VAL A 359 0.16 -9.00 -15.95
N GLY A 360 1.10 -8.08 -16.23
CA GLY A 360 2.06 -8.14 -17.35
C GLY A 360 3.51 -8.31 -16.92
#